data_de51185a0e20aadd04bc80e2b4659c8d
#
_entry.id   de51185a0e20aadd04bc80e2b4659c8d
#
_cell.length_a   1.000
_cell.length_b   1.000
_cell.length_c   1.000
_cell.angle_alpha   90.00
_cell.angle_beta   90.00
_cell.angle_gamma   90.00
#
_symmetry.space_group_name_H-M   'P 1'
#
loop_
_entity.id
_entity.type
_entity.pdbx_description
1 polymer ?
#
loop_
_entity_poly.entity_id
_entity_poly.type
_entity_poly.pdbx_seq_one_letter_code
_entity_poly.pdbx_strand_id
1 'polypeptide(L)'
;MCIRDSYQEQLYTSNLNTAVMDYLLENSTFKSIPQQVMDYQVNQCLNYYSTLAGYYGYDLDGLVQNLLGYENTDDMLAHLESSLEDYSKEALLYQAVAESLDITPTQEQLDAYSDYKDTYGQNYCTMVALMDAVTSTLTSGAVVS
;
A
#
# COMPACT_ATOMS: atom_id res chain seq x y z
N MET A 1 10.57 24.68 -16.10
CA MET A 1 9.32 24.20 -15.49
C MET A 1 9.14 24.91 -14.14
N CYS A 2 7.98 25.50 -13.90
CA CYS A 2 7.71 26.19 -12.64
C CYS A 2 7.37 25.17 -11.55
N ILE A 3 7.75 25.40 -10.29
CA ILE A 3 7.40 24.53 -9.14
C ILE A 3 5.88 24.29 -9.07
N ARG A 4 5.08 25.31 -9.40
CA ARG A 4 3.62 25.20 -9.47
C ARG A 4 3.16 24.20 -10.54
N ASP A 5 3.79 24.20 -11.71
CA ASP A 5 3.41 23.34 -12.83
C ASP A 5 3.78 21.88 -12.51
N SER A 6 4.94 21.66 -11.90
CA SER A 6 5.37 20.35 -11.41
C SER A 6 4.43 19.80 -10.32
N TYR A 7 3.99 20.65 -9.39
CA TYR A 7 3.02 20.25 -8.36
C TYR A 7 1.64 19.92 -8.94
N GLN A 8 1.17 20.69 -9.91
CA GLN A 8 -0.11 20.39 -10.60
C GLN A 8 -0.05 19.09 -11.39
N GLU A 9 1.08 18.80 -12.04
CA GLU A 9 1.29 17.56 -12.76
C GLU A 9 1.32 16.35 -11.81
N GLN A 10 1.99 16.46 -10.66
CA GLN A 10 1.98 15.43 -9.62
C GLN A 10 0.59 15.17 -9.06
N LEU A 11 -0.18 16.21 -8.76
CA LEU A 11 -1.57 16.10 -8.29
C LEU A 11 -2.46 15.43 -9.34
N TYR A 12 -2.32 15.81 -10.61
CA TYR A 12 -3.07 15.23 -11.69
C TYR A 12 -2.77 13.73 -11.83
N THR A 13 -1.50 13.36 -11.82
CA THR A 13 -1.06 11.98 -11.91
C THR A 13 -1.56 11.15 -10.73
N SER A 14 -1.46 11.67 -9.50
CA SER A 14 -1.96 11.03 -8.29
C SER A 14 -3.47 10.81 -8.34
N ASN A 15 -4.23 11.83 -8.75
CA ASN A 15 -5.69 11.74 -8.86
C ASN A 15 -6.11 10.75 -9.95
N LEU A 16 -5.40 10.71 -11.07
CA LEU A 16 -5.65 9.76 -12.14
C LEU A 16 -5.42 8.32 -11.69
N ASN A 17 -4.32 8.07 -10.97
CA ASN A 17 -4.03 6.76 -10.39
C ASN A 17 -5.13 6.31 -9.43
N THR A 18 -5.54 7.17 -8.52
CA THR A 18 -6.62 6.88 -7.58
C THR A 18 -7.91 6.54 -8.32
N ALA A 19 -8.30 7.35 -9.30
CA ALA A 19 -9.52 7.11 -10.08
C ALA A 19 -9.48 5.79 -10.87
N VAL A 20 -8.35 5.44 -11.45
CA VAL A 20 -8.19 4.17 -12.19
C VAL A 20 -8.25 2.98 -11.23
N MET A 21 -7.58 3.05 -10.09
CA MET A 21 -7.58 1.96 -9.11
C MET A 21 -8.96 1.79 -8.45
N ASP A 22 -9.64 2.87 -8.11
CA ASP A 22 -11.01 2.84 -7.57
C ASP A 22 -11.97 2.19 -8.58
N TYR A 23 -11.90 2.59 -9.85
CA TYR A 23 -12.71 1.98 -10.90
C TYR A 23 -12.44 0.48 -11.04
N LEU A 24 -11.18 0.06 -11.01
CA LEU A 24 -10.82 -1.35 -11.11
C LEU A 24 -11.29 -2.14 -9.88
N LEU A 25 -11.18 -1.58 -8.68
CA LEU A 25 -11.67 -2.20 -7.44
C LEU A 25 -13.19 -2.38 -7.45
N GLU A 26 -13.93 -1.34 -7.85
CA GLU A 26 -15.39 -1.38 -7.93
C GLU A 26 -15.92 -2.38 -8.98
N ASN A 27 -15.18 -2.57 -10.07
CA ASN A 27 -15.56 -3.45 -11.18
C ASN A 27 -14.88 -4.83 -11.15
N SER A 28 -14.14 -5.14 -10.10
CA SER A 28 -13.49 -6.44 -9.89
C SER A 28 -14.26 -7.29 -8.91
N THR A 29 -14.24 -8.60 -9.13
CA THR A 29 -14.87 -9.58 -8.23
C THR A 29 -13.80 -10.38 -7.52
N PHE A 30 -13.80 -10.34 -6.21
CA PHE A 30 -12.91 -11.12 -5.36
C PHE A 30 -13.66 -12.34 -4.83
N LYS A 31 -13.22 -13.54 -5.19
CA LYS A 31 -13.86 -14.78 -4.71
C LYS A 31 -13.53 -15.05 -3.24
N SER A 32 -12.30 -14.79 -2.85
CA SER A 32 -11.80 -14.86 -1.48
C SER A 32 -10.47 -14.14 -1.39
N ILE A 33 -10.12 -13.70 -0.19
CA ILE A 33 -8.79 -13.16 0.10
C ILE A 33 -7.98 -14.31 0.71
N PRO A 34 -6.83 -14.71 0.13
CA PRO A 34 -5.98 -15.72 0.73
C PRO A 34 -5.50 -15.28 2.11
N GLN A 35 -5.54 -16.18 3.09
CA GLN A 35 -5.13 -15.87 4.46
C GLN A 35 -3.72 -15.28 4.54
N GLN A 36 -2.80 -15.77 3.70
CA GLN A 36 -1.44 -15.25 3.64
C GLN A 36 -1.36 -13.76 3.27
N VAL A 37 -2.28 -13.28 2.43
CA VAL A 37 -2.34 -11.85 2.05
C VAL A 37 -2.86 -11.02 3.23
N MET A 38 -3.90 -11.51 3.93
CA MET A 38 -4.39 -10.88 5.16
C MET A 38 -3.31 -10.85 6.24
N ASP A 39 -2.64 -11.97 6.49
CA ASP A 39 -1.55 -12.06 7.48
C ASP A 39 -0.42 -11.08 7.15
N TYR A 40 -0.10 -10.91 5.87
CA TYR A 40 0.86 -9.92 5.43
C TYR A 40 0.43 -8.49 5.79
N GLN A 41 -0.82 -8.11 5.51
CA GLN A 41 -1.34 -6.78 5.84
C GLN A 41 -1.38 -6.53 7.36
N VAL A 42 -1.80 -7.53 8.13
CA VAL A 42 -1.76 -7.47 9.61
C VAL A 42 -0.31 -7.25 10.11
N ASN A 43 0.65 -8.00 9.58
CA ASN A 43 2.05 -7.86 9.97
C ASN A 43 2.63 -6.49 9.58
N GLN A 44 2.27 -5.94 8.42
CA GLN A 44 2.67 -4.59 8.03
C GLN A 44 2.07 -3.52 8.95
N CYS A 45 0.80 -3.67 9.31
CA CYS A 45 0.11 -2.81 10.27
C CYS A 45 0.82 -2.83 11.63
N LEU A 46 1.10 -4.01 12.16
CA LEU A 46 1.81 -4.18 13.43
C LEU A 46 3.22 -3.61 13.39
N ASN A 47 3.97 -3.81 12.32
CA ASN A 47 5.31 -3.25 12.14
C ASN A 47 5.28 -1.71 12.11
N TYR A 48 4.32 -1.13 11.42
CA TYR A 48 4.14 0.31 11.37
C TYR A 48 3.89 0.90 12.76
N TYR A 49 2.91 0.36 13.49
CA TYR A 49 2.58 0.86 14.82
C TYR A 49 3.66 0.54 15.87
N SER A 50 4.36 -0.58 15.75
CA SER A 50 5.51 -0.89 16.63
C SER A 50 6.66 0.08 16.41
N THR A 51 6.95 0.45 15.18
CA THR A 51 7.98 1.45 14.86
C THR A 51 7.59 2.81 15.41
N LEU A 52 6.32 3.20 15.25
CA LEU A 52 5.77 4.45 15.77
C LEU A 52 5.82 4.47 17.31
N ALA A 53 5.48 3.36 17.97
CA ALA A 53 5.55 3.20 19.42
C ALA A 53 6.98 3.44 19.92
N GLY A 54 7.96 2.81 19.30
CA GLY A 54 9.37 3.02 19.62
C GLY A 54 9.82 4.46 19.48
N TYR A 55 9.32 5.18 18.46
CA TYR A 55 9.62 6.60 18.28
C TYR A 55 9.08 7.47 19.43
N TYR A 56 7.90 7.14 19.97
CA TYR A 56 7.30 7.85 21.10
C TYR A 56 7.69 7.30 22.49
N GLY A 57 8.56 6.28 22.54
CA GLY A 57 9.01 5.67 23.79
C GLY A 57 7.99 4.75 24.45
N TYR A 58 7.05 4.22 23.69
CA TYR A 58 6.07 3.22 24.12
C TYR A 58 6.41 1.83 23.56
N ASP A 59 5.87 0.81 24.18
CA ASP A 59 5.61 -0.46 23.50
C ASP A 59 4.33 -0.36 22.66
N LEU A 60 4.01 -1.38 21.88
CA LEU A 60 2.87 -1.35 20.98
C LEU A 60 1.54 -1.16 21.73
N ASP A 61 1.29 -1.91 22.80
CA ASP A 61 0.07 -1.78 23.60
C ASP A 61 -0.01 -0.40 24.28
N GLY A 62 1.11 0.13 24.73
CA GLY A 62 1.18 1.49 25.30
C GLY A 62 0.81 2.56 24.30
N LEU A 63 1.28 2.46 23.05
CA LEU A 63 0.87 3.37 21.99
C LEU A 63 -0.63 3.24 21.71
N VAL A 64 -1.10 2.01 21.53
CA VAL A 64 -2.50 1.69 21.21
C VAL A 64 -3.46 2.25 22.26
N GLN A 65 -3.14 2.08 23.54
CA GLN A 65 -3.97 2.56 24.63
C GLN A 65 -3.90 4.07 24.82
N ASN A 66 -2.71 4.65 24.82
CA ASN A 66 -2.51 6.04 25.24
C ASN A 66 -2.67 7.05 24.11
N LEU A 67 -2.37 6.66 22.86
CA LEU A 67 -2.44 7.58 21.72
C LEU A 67 -3.55 7.25 20.73
N LEU A 68 -3.92 5.97 20.56
CA LEU A 68 -4.92 5.57 19.60
C LEU A 68 -6.29 5.34 20.22
N GLY A 69 -6.37 5.13 21.55
CA GLY A 69 -7.64 5.03 22.28
C GLY A 69 -8.34 3.66 22.19
N TYR A 70 -7.63 2.61 21.79
CA TYR A 70 -8.12 1.22 21.82
C TYR A 70 -7.77 0.55 23.14
N GLU A 71 -8.46 -0.53 23.51
CA GLU A 71 -8.19 -1.26 24.75
C GLU A 71 -6.86 -2.01 24.71
N ASN A 72 -6.50 -2.57 23.57
CA ASN A 72 -5.27 -3.31 23.31
C ASN A 72 -5.05 -3.49 21.80
N THR A 73 -3.97 -4.14 21.43
CA THR A 73 -3.62 -4.39 20.02
C THR A 73 -4.67 -5.24 19.29
N ASP A 74 -5.26 -6.25 19.93
CA ASP A 74 -6.30 -7.08 19.32
C ASP A 74 -7.58 -6.29 19.03
N ASP A 75 -7.97 -5.40 19.95
CA ASP A 75 -9.11 -4.48 19.75
C ASP A 75 -8.85 -3.52 18.58
N MET A 76 -7.65 -2.97 18.48
CA MET A 76 -7.24 -2.15 17.34
C MET A 76 -7.35 -2.93 16.03
N LEU A 77 -6.81 -4.15 15.97
CA LEU A 77 -6.87 -4.97 14.76
C LEU A 77 -8.29 -5.33 14.36
N ALA A 78 -9.17 -5.61 15.33
CA ALA A 78 -10.58 -5.87 15.06
C ALA A 78 -11.29 -4.64 14.43
N HIS A 79 -10.96 -3.44 14.89
CA HIS A 79 -11.49 -2.20 14.30
C HIS A 79 -10.92 -1.90 12.90
N LEU A 80 -9.70 -2.36 12.62
CA LEU A 80 -9.03 -2.17 11.32
C LEU A 80 -9.31 -3.29 10.31
N GLU A 81 -10.02 -4.35 10.69
CA GLU A 81 -10.23 -5.55 9.86
C GLU A 81 -10.72 -5.20 8.45
N SER A 82 -11.75 -4.36 8.34
CA SER A 82 -12.29 -3.93 7.05
C SER A 82 -11.26 -3.19 6.19
N SER A 83 -10.45 -2.32 6.79
CA SER A 83 -9.40 -1.60 6.09
C SER A 83 -8.28 -2.53 5.64
N LEU A 84 -7.93 -3.52 6.45
CA LEU A 84 -6.92 -4.53 6.10
C LEU A 84 -7.40 -5.45 4.97
N GLU A 85 -8.71 -5.76 4.94
CA GLU A 85 -9.33 -6.45 3.79
C GLU A 85 -9.25 -5.62 2.52
N ASP A 86 -9.53 -4.32 2.58
CA ASP A 86 -9.46 -3.43 1.42
C ASP A 86 -8.03 -3.30 0.90
N TYR A 87 -7.04 -3.17 1.75
CA TYR A 87 -5.62 -3.20 1.36
C TYR A 87 -5.22 -4.55 0.75
N SER A 88 -5.77 -5.65 1.25
CA SER A 88 -5.54 -6.99 0.70
C SER A 88 -6.13 -7.12 -0.71
N LYS A 89 -7.33 -6.62 -0.94
CA LYS A 89 -7.97 -6.58 -2.27
C LYS A 89 -7.18 -5.72 -3.23
N GLU A 90 -6.71 -4.56 -2.79
CA GLU A 90 -5.87 -3.67 -3.57
C GLU A 90 -4.56 -4.35 -3.99
N ALA A 91 -3.87 -5.02 -3.06
CA ALA A 91 -2.64 -5.76 -3.35
C ALA A 91 -2.88 -6.88 -4.38
N LEU A 92 -3.96 -7.64 -4.25
CA LEU A 92 -4.35 -8.68 -5.22
C LEU A 92 -4.68 -8.10 -6.59
N LEU A 93 -5.31 -6.92 -6.64
CA LEU A 93 -5.62 -6.24 -7.88
C LEU A 93 -4.34 -5.78 -8.60
N TYR A 94 -3.39 -5.17 -7.90
CA TYR A 94 -2.09 -4.80 -8.47
C TYR A 94 -1.36 -6.02 -9.03
N GLN A 95 -1.36 -7.14 -8.30
CA GLN A 95 -0.76 -8.37 -8.76
C GLN A 95 -1.44 -8.90 -10.03
N ALA A 96 -2.77 -8.91 -10.06
CA ALA A 96 -3.54 -9.38 -11.23
C ALA A 96 -3.31 -8.50 -12.46
N VAL A 97 -3.24 -7.19 -12.29
CA VAL A 97 -2.94 -6.25 -13.39
C VAL A 97 -1.51 -6.46 -13.90
N ALA A 98 -0.54 -6.61 -12.98
CA ALA A 98 0.85 -6.86 -13.35
C ALA A 98 1.00 -8.16 -14.16
N GLU A 99 0.35 -9.23 -13.73
CA GLU A 99 0.34 -10.51 -14.45
C GLU A 99 -0.36 -10.41 -15.82
N SER A 100 -1.49 -9.72 -15.88
CA SER A 100 -2.26 -9.54 -17.12
C SER A 100 -1.52 -8.73 -18.18
N LEU A 101 -0.71 -7.76 -17.78
CA LEU A 101 0.04 -6.86 -18.65
C LEU A 101 1.53 -7.18 -18.75
N ASP A 102 1.97 -8.28 -18.13
CA ASP A 102 3.39 -8.69 -18.07
C ASP A 102 4.30 -7.58 -17.52
N ILE A 103 3.84 -6.92 -16.46
CA ILE A 103 4.56 -5.83 -15.81
C ILE A 103 5.44 -6.40 -14.70
N THR A 104 6.72 -6.05 -14.73
CA THR A 104 7.69 -6.33 -13.67
C THR A 104 8.39 -5.04 -13.24
N PRO A 105 8.70 -4.85 -11.95
CA PRO A 105 9.45 -3.69 -11.50
C PRO A 105 10.84 -3.66 -12.15
N THR A 106 11.29 -2.47 -12.52
CA THR A 106 12.69 -2.27 -12.94
C THR A 106 13.63 -2.34 -11.75
N GLN A 107 14.93 -2.56 -12.00
CA GLN A 107 15.91 -2.53 -10.91
C GLN A 107 15.94 -1.17 -10.20
N GLU A 108 15.78 -0.07 -10.91
CA GLU A 108 15.69 1.28 -10.34
C GLU A 108 14.50 1.41 -9.39
N GLN A 109 13.33 0.87 -9.74
CA GLN A 109 12.14 0.86 -8.87
C GLN A 109 12.36 -0.03 -7.63
N LEU A 110 13.03 -1.17 -7.76
CA LEU A 110 13.37 -2.02 -6.62
C LEU A 110 14.38 -1.33 -5.68
N ASP A 111 15.38 -0.67 -6.23
CA ASP A 111 16.42 0.03 -5.47
C ASP A 111 15.86 1.25 -4.72
N ALA A 112 14.85 1.92 -5.28
CA ALA A 112 14.19 3.07 -4.64
C ALA A 112 13.58 2.74 -3.27
N TYR A 113 13.23 1.47 -3.03
CA TYR A 113 12.63 1.02 -1.77
C TYR A 113 13.58 0.19 -0.90
N SER A 114 14.85 0.05 -1.30
CA SER A 114 15.85 -0.79 -0.59
C SER A 114 16.09 -0.38 0.85
N ASP A 115 16.00 0.91 1.17
CA ASP A 115 16.19 1.46 2.52
C ASP A 115 15.10 1.01 3.52
N TYR A 116 13.95 0.60 3.02
CA TYR A 116 12.84 0.11 3.84
C TYR A 116 12.93 -1.38 4.17
N LYS A 117 13.90 -2.09 3.58
CA LYS A 117 14.05 -3.54 3.72
C LYS A 117 14.26 -4.00 5.16
N ASP A 118 15.07 -3.27 5.91
CA ASP A 118 15.38 -3.61 7.30
C ASP A 118 14.19 -3.39 8.25
N THR A 119 13.31 -2.46 7.91
CA THR A 119 12.12 -2.14 8.72
C THR A 119 10.91 -2.99 8.33
N TYR A 120 10.64 -3.16 7.03
CA TYR A 120 9.41 -3.77 6.52
C TYR A 120 9.62 -5.08 5.78
N GLY A 121 10.86 -5.46 5.50
CA GLY A 121 11.23 -6.70 4.82
C GLY A 121 11.25 -6.61 3.29
N GLN A 122 11.87 -7.62 2.67
CA GLN A 122 12.04 -7.68 1.22
C GLN A 122 10.71 -7.76 0.47
N ASN A 123 9.73 -8.50 0.99
CA ASN A 123 8.43 -8.67 0.34
C ASN A 123 7.67 -7.34 0.25
N TYR A 124 7.77 -6.50 1.28
CA TYR A 124 7.22 -5.15 1.24
C TYR A 124 7.84 -4.32 0.13
N CYS A 125 9.18 -4.28 0.06
CA CYS A 125 9.89 -3.50 -0.97
C CYS A 125 9.51 -3.97 -2.38
N THR A 126 9.43 -5.27 -2.60
CA THR A 126 9.02 -5.86 -3.89
C THR A 126 7.58 -5.49 -4.24
N MET A 127 6.67 -5.56 -3.27
CA MET A 127 5.26 -5.21 -3.49
C MET A 127 5.09 -3.73 -3.83
N VAL A 128 5.75 -2.83 -3.10
CA VAL A 128 5.66 -1.38 -3.37
C VAL A 128 6.27 -1.04 -4.74
N ALA A 129 7.39 -1.67 -5.10
CA ALA A 129 7.99 -1.51 -6.43
C ALA A 129 7.06 -2.02 -7.55
N LEU A 130 6.34 -3.12 -7.32
CA LEU A 130 5.34 -3.63 -8.25
C LEU A 130 4.16 -2.66 -8.41
N MET A 131 3.63 -2.14 -7.32
CA MET A 131 2.57 -1.14 -7.33
C MET A 131 2.99 0.11 -8.11
N ASP A 132 4.22 0.57 -7.92
CA ASP A 132 4.80 1.70 -8.63
C ASP A 132 4.94 1.43 -10.14
N ALA A 133 5.39 0.24 -10.53
CA ALA A 133 5.51 -0.18 -11.92
C ALA A 133 4.13 -0.26 -12.62
N VAL A 134 3.13 -0.83 -11.96
CA VAL A 134 1.74 -0.89 -12.46
C VAL A 134 1.17 0.51 -12.61
N THR A 135 1.28 1.34 -11.59
CA THR A 135 0.82 2.72 -11.57
C THR A 135 1.43 3.53 -12.72
N SER A 136 2.74 3.46 -12.89
CA SER A 136 3.45 4.15 -13.97
C SER A 136 2.99 3.71 -15.35
N THR A 137 2.76 2.40 -15.54
CA THR A 137 2.28 1.84 -16.81
C THR A 137 0.86 2.29 -17.12
N LEU A 138 -0.05 2.20 -16.17
CA LEU A 138 -1.45 2.60 -16.36
C LEU A 138 -1.57 4.10 -16.60
N THR A 139 -0.81 4.92 -15.89
CA THR A 139 -0.83 6.38 -16.03
C THR A 139 -0.29 6.83 -17.37
N SER A 140 0.83 6.24 -17.83
CA SER A 140 1.43 6.59 -19.13
C SER A 140 0.58 6.14 -20.31
N GLY A 141 -0.24 5.10 -20.15
CA GLY A 141 -1.19 4.61 -21.15
C GLY A 141 -2.57 5.29 -21.12
N ALA A 142 -2.87 6.06 -20.08
CA ALA A 142 -4.16 6.73 -19.95
C ALA A 142 -4.24 7.93 -20.90
N VAL A 143 -5.21 7.86 -21.82
CA VAL A 143 -5.56 9.00 -22.68
C VAL A 143 -6.73 9.72 -22.02
N VAL A 144 -6.47 10.94 -21.58
CA VAL A 144 -7.52 11.81 -21.06
C VAL A 144 -8.11 12.59 -22.23
N SER A 145 -9.32 12.24 -22.55
CA SER A 145 -10.11 12.96 -23.54
C SER A 145 -10.94 14.08 -22.90
#